data_77150a4eaec6dc422e71f57212fdaa44
#
_entry.id   77150a4eaec6dc422e71f57212fdaa44
#
_cell.length_a   1.000
_cell.length_b   1.000
_cell.length_c   1.000
_cell.angle_alpha   90.00
_cell.angle_beta   90.00
_cell.angle_gamma   90.00
#
_symmetry.space_group_name_H-M   'P 1'
#
loop_
_entity.id
_entity.type
_entity.pdbx_description
1 polymer ?
#
loop_
_entity_poly.entity_id
_entity_poly.type
_entity_poly.pdbx_seq_one_letter_code
_entity_poly.pdbx_strand_id
1 'polypeptide(L)'
;MKKLIGILVIACMFFANKTIAQIQRGNVLVGGDIAKFNLDLGGGGAFQTTIDPKLAFFLKDNLALGAYIDFGLATAKGAGTTTNYGVGALGRYYINDPKTNVLKHGRLFFEGNVGIEGISVSGGANTTGLGIGIGPGYAYFITPNIGLETLLKYNGIVGFGSQAYTSSLNLGVGFQIYLSNRKAQTLINEVK
;
A
#
# COMPACT_ATOMS: atom_id res chain seq x y z
N MET A 1 -4.09 -36.22 -18.43
CA MET A 1 -4.48 -35.14 -17.45
C MET A 1 -3.88 -35.33 -16.09
N LYS A 2 -3.97 -36.53 -15.43
CA LYS A 2 -3.39 -36.75 -14.08
C LYS A 2 -1.87 -36.54 -13.99
N LYS A 3 -1.10 -36.83 -15.04
CA LYS A 3 0.36 -36.61 -15.10
C LYS A 3 0.76 -35.13 -15.20
N LEU A 4 -0.06 -34.30 -15.87
CA LEU A 4 0.18 -32.86 -15.95
C LEU A 4 -0.04 -32.15 -14.61
N ILE A 5 -1.06 -32.57 -13.84
CA ILE A 5 -1.35 -32.04 -12.51
C ILE A 5 -0.19 -32.36 -11.55
N GLY A 6 0.38 -33.58 -11.64
CA GLY A 6 1.54 -33.98 -10.85
C GLY A 6 2.78 -33.11 -11.13
N ILE A 7 3.05 -32.78 -12.39
CA ILE A 7 4.17 -31.91 -12.79
C ILE A 7 3.96 -30.47 -12.30
N LEU A 8 2.72 -29.97 -12.37
CA LEU A 8 2.38 -28.62 -11.87
C LEU A 8 2.55 -28.51 -10.36
N VAL A 9 2.14 -29.54 -9.60
CA VAL A 9 2.32 -29.59 -8.13
C VAL A 9 3.80 -29.68 -7.75
N ILE A 10 4.60 -30.47 -8.48
CA ILE A 10 6.04 -30.57 -8.25
C ILE A 10 6.75 -29.26 -8.60
N ALA A 11 6.37 -28.60 -9.71
CA ALA A 11 6.90 -27.28 -10.07
C ALA A 11 6.60 -26.23 -8.99
N CYS A 12 5.40 -26.22 -8.40
CA CYS A 12 5.05 -25.34 -7.29
C CYS A 12 5.87 -25.60 -6.00
N MET A 13 6.32 -26.84 -5.76
CA MET A 13 7.14 -27.16 -4.59
C MET A 13 8.59 -26.66 -4.71
N PHE A 14 9.14 -26.52 -5.92
CA PHE A 14 10.51 -26.01 -6.13
C PHE A 14 10.65 -24.48 -5.93
N PHE A 15 9.55 -23.73 -5.94
CA PHE A 15 9.57 -22.28 -5.68
C PHE A 15 9.47 -21.89 -4.19
N ALA A 16 9.39 -22.87 -3.28
CA ALA A 16 9.07 -22.65 -1.86
C ALA A 16 10.24 -22.22 -0.96
N ASN A 17 11.44 -21.99 -1.52
CA ASN A 17 12.60 -21.71 -0.69
C ASN A 17 13.21 -20.34 -0.99
N LYS A 18 13.13 -19.42 -0.03
CA LYS A 18 13.79 -18.12 0.17
C LYS A 18 12.88 -16.88 0.20
N THR A 19 11.79 -16.93 0.94
CA THR A 19 10.87 -15.79 1.12
C THR A 19 11.42 -14.71 2.07
N ILE A 20 12.52 -14.97 2.79
CA ILE A 20 13.01 -14.09 3.88
C ILE A 20 13.97 -13.00 3.37
N ALA A 21 14.53 -13.15 2.17
CA ALA A 21 15.61 -12.29 1.67
C ALA A 21 15.17 -10.89 1.19
N GLN A 22 13.89 -10.55 1.25
CA GLN A 22 13.39 -9.37 0.53
C GLN A 22 12.99 -8.20 1.42
N ILE A 23 12.74 -8.45 2.71
CA ILE A 23 12.49 -7.42 3.70
C ILE A 23 13.82 -7.08 4.40
N GLN A 24 14.91 -6.99 3.61
CA GLN A 24 16.27 -6.74 4.10
C GLN A 24 16.72 -5.33 3.73
N ARG A 25 17.61 -4.80 4.54
CA ARG A 25 18.29 -3.53 4.30
C ARG A 25 18.83 -3.44 2.87
N GLY A 26 18.61 -2.29 2.24
CA GLY A 26 19.07 -1.99 0.89
C GLY A 26 18.11 -2.43 -0.22
N ASN A 27 17.07 -3.19 0.08
CA ASN A 27 16.05 -3.55 -0.90
C ASN A 27 15.09 -2.38 -1.14
N VAL A 28 14.37 -2.46 -2.24
CA VAL A 28 13.39 -1.44 -2.67
C VAL A 28 12.02 -2.09 -2.80
N LEU A 29 11.02 -1.42 -2.28
CA LEU A 29 9.61 -1.76 -2.43
C LEU A 29 9.01 -0.80 -3.45
N VAL A 30 8.36 -1.34 -4.48
CA VAL A 30 7.65 -0.59 -5.53
C VAL A 30 6.30 -1.24 -5.73
N GLY A 31 5.23 -0.46 -5.71
CA GLY A 31 3.90 -0.98 -5.96
C GLY A 31 2.81 0.03 -5.65
N GLY A 32 1.68 -0.43 -5.22
CA GLY A 32 0.55 0.42 -4.86
C GLY A 32 -0.71 -0.37 -4.55
N ASP A 33 -1.69 0.31 -4.02
CA ASP A 33 -3.03 -0.20 -3.81
C ASP A 33 -3.86 0.02 -5.08
N ILE A 34 -4.56 -1.04 -5.52
CA ILE A 34 -5.36 -1.02 -6.75
C ILE A 34 -6.83 -0.69 -6.45
N ALA A 35 -7.32 -1.10 -5.28
CA ALA A 35 -8.69 -0.87 -4.84
C ALA A 35 -8.70 -0.43 -3.38
N LYS A 36 -9.57 0.52 -3.07
CA LYS A 36 -9.70 1.09 -1.75
C LYS A 36 -11.18 1.26 -1.42
N PHE A 37 -11.62 0.65 -0.34
CA PHE A 37 -12.94 0.88 0.20
C PHE A 37 -12.83 1.94 1.30
N ASN A 38 -13.50 3.05 1.11
CA ASN A 38 -13.54 4.13 2.09
C ASN A 38 -14.86 4.05 2.86
N LEU A 39 -14.75 3.95 4.19
CA LEU A 39 -15.88 4.11 5.10
C LEU A 39 -15.72 5.47 5.78
N ASP A 40 -16.56 6.42 5.41
CA ASP A 40 -16.60 7.71 6.07
C ASP A 40 -17.20 7.53 7.49
N LEU A 41 -16.40 7.83 8.50
CA LEU A 41 -16.81 7.78 9.89
C LEU A 41 -17.67 9.01 10.30
N GLY A 42 -17.78 10.00 9.42
CA GLY A 42 -18.53 11.23 9.63
C GLY A 42 -19.97 11.25 9.09
N GLY A 43 -20.49 10.17 8.47
CA GLY A 43 -21.90 10.04 8.13
C GLY A 43 -22.30 9.87 6.67
N GLY A 44 -21.48 9.27 5.82
CA GLY A 44 -21.91 8.91 4.47
C GLY A 44 -20.98 7.92 3.79
N GLY A 45 -21.35 6.65 3.74
CA GLY A 45 -20.58 5.62 3.05
C GLY A 45 -20.47 5.93 1.56
N ALA A 46 -19.30 6.33 1.07
CA ALA A 46 -19.02 6.49 -0.34
C ALA A 46 -18.10 5.37 -0.81
N PHE A 47 -18.44 4.75 -1.93
CA PHE A 47 -17.51 3.85 -2.65
C PHE A 47 -16.55 4.70 -3.46
N GLN A 48 -15.25 4.51 -3.22
CA GLN A 48 -14.19 5.25 -3.88
C GLN A 48 -13.17 4.30 -4.46
N THR A 49 -12.75 4.54 -5.68
CA THR A 49 -11.59 3.88 -6.28
C THR A 49 -10.41 4.83 -6.23
N THR A 50 -9.31 4.37 -5.66
CA THR A 50 -8.07 5.14 -5.54
C THR A 50 -6.89 4.28 -6.04
N ILE A 51 -5.89 4.94 -6.62
CA ILE A 51 -4.60 4.37 -6.98
C ILE A 51 -3.56 5.06 -6.11
N ASP A 52 -2.86 4.27 -5.29
CA ASP A 52 -1.81 4.74 -4.37
C ASP A 52 -0.45 4.15 -4.77
N PRO A 53 0.25 4.65 -5.79
CA PRO A 53 1.61 4.21 -6.07
C PRO A 53 2.55 4.56 -4.91
N LYS A 54 3.43 3.61 -4.58
CA LYS A 54 4.37 3.69 -3.46
C LYS A 54 5.76 3.25 -3.89
N LEU A 55 6.75 3.98 -3.38
CA LEU A 55 8.17 3.64 -3.50
C LEU A 55 8.82 3.76 -2.13
N ALA A 56 9.46 2.70 -1.64
CA ALA A 56 10.15 2.75 -0.36
C ALA A 56 11.46 1.97 -0.38
N PHE A 57 12.41 2.39 0.44
CA PHE A 57 13.73 1.79 0.61
C PHE A 57 13.85 1.18 2.00
N PHE A 58 14.32 -0.04 2.10
CA PHE A 58 14.59 -0.69 3.37
C PHE A 58 15.87 -0.14 3.99
N LEU A 59 15.72 0.72 4.99
CA LEU A 59 16.84 1.33 5.71
C LEU A 59 17.48 0.35 6.72
N LYS A 60 16.65 -0.53 7.26
CA LYS A 60 17.02 -1.66 8.12
C LYS A 60 16.17 -2.86 7.72
N ASP A 61 16.55 -4.04 8.19
CA ASP A 61 15.70 -5.20 8.08
C ASP A 61 14.34 -4.90 8.70
N ASN A 62 13.29 -5.23 8.00
CA ASN A 62 11.88 -5.00 8.36
C ASN A 62 11.42 -3.54 8.42
N LEU A 63 12.28 -2.53 8.18
CA LEU A 63 11.91 -1.11 8.21
C LEU A 63 12.16 -0.46 6.86
N ALA A 64 11.10 -0.02 6.19
CA ALA A 64 11.15 0.74 4.96
C ALA A 64 10.65 2.17 5.18
N LEU A 65 11.31 3.14 4.54
CA LEU A 65 10.85 4.53 4.41
C LEU A 65 10.78 4.90 2.92
N GLY A 66 9.81 5.73 2.57
CA GLY A 66 9.61 6.08 1.18
C GLY A 66 8.61 7.20 0.97
N ALA A 67 8.06 7.24 -0.23
CA ALA A 67 7.06 8.20 -0.67
C ALA A 67 5.84 7.50 -1.26
N TYR A 68 4.72 8.20 -1.25
CA TYR A 68 3.48 7.77 -1.88
C TYR A 68 2.84 8.94 -2.64
N ILE A 69 2.02 8.57 -3.61
CA ILE A 69 1.09 9.48 -4.27
C ILE A 69 -0.29 8.87 -4.09
N ASP A 70 -1.29 9.68 -3.75
CA ASP A 70 -2.70 9.30 -3.68
C ASP A 70 -3.44 10.01 -4.81
N PHE A 71 -4.16 9.27 -5.63
CA PHE A 71 -5.04 9.82 -6.65
C PHE A 71 -6.32 9.00 -6.72
N GLY A 72 -7.44 9.62 -6.39
CA GLY A 72 -8.73 8.97 -6.36
C GLY A 72 -9.84 9.79 -6.99
N LEU A 73 -10.78 9.07 -7.57
CA LEU A 73 -12.02 9.61 -8.10
C LEU A 73 -13.18 8.85 -7.50
N ALA A 74 -14.14 9.58 -6.93
CA ALA A 74 -15.39 9.04 -6.47
C ALA A 74 -16.56 9.75 -7.15
N THR A 75 -17.51 8.98 -7.61
CA THR A 75 -18.78 9.51 -8.14
C THR A 75 -19.91 8.83 -7.40
N ALA A 76 -20.84 9.62 -6.85
CA ALA A 76 -22.08 9.11 -6.28
C ALA A 76 -23.27 9.64 -7.08
N LYS A 77 -24.33 8.83 -7.24
CA LYS A 77 -25.56 9.27 -7.90
C LYS A 77 -26.15 10.48 -7.19
N GLY A 78 -26.25 11.62 -7.89
CA GLY A 78 -26.82 12.86 -7.34
C GLY A 78 -25.85 13.71 -6.51
N ALA A 79 -24.63 13.25 -6.27
CA ALA A 79 -23.53 14.04 -5.72
C ALA A 79 -22.48 14.26 -6.82
N GLY A 80 -21.87 15.42 -6.84
CA GLY A 80 -20.82 15.74 -7.82
C GLY A 80 -19.62 14.79 -7.74
N THR A 81 -18.68 14.93 -8.66
CA THR A 81 -17.43 14.18 -8.65
C THR A 81 -16.55 14.64 -7.48
N THR A 82 -16.05 13.68 -6.71
CA THR A 82 -15.04 13.92 -5.66
C THR A 82 -13.70 13.42 -6.16
N THR A 83 -12.69 14.28 -6.09
CA THR A 83 -11.30 13.95 -6.40
C THR A 83 -10.49 14.00 -5.13
N ASN A 84 -9.77 12.93 -4.84
CA ASN A 84 -8.75 12.90 -3.79
C ASN A 84 -7.37 12.97 -4.42
N TYR A 85 -6.48 13.67 -3.78
CA TYR A 85 -5.09 13.77 -4.20
C TYR A 85 -4.19 13.91 -2.98
N GLY A 86 -2.99 13.38 -3.10
CA GLY A 86 -2.02 13.46 -2.03
C GLY A 86 -0.62 13.08 -2.48
N VAL A 87 0.35 13.58 -1.76
CA VAL A 87 1.76 13.20 -1.88
C VAL A 87 2.43 13.35 -0.53
N GLY A 88 3.26 12.38 -0.18
CA GLY A 88 3.92 12.43 1.11
C GLY A 88 4.94 11.34 1.34
N ALA A 89 5.41 11.29 2.58
CA ALA A 89 6.31 10.25 3.06
C ALA A 89 5.53 9.11 3.71
N LEU A 90 6.03 7.90 3.58
CA LEU A 90 5.51 6.71 4.25
C LEU A 90 6.62 5.98 5.00
N GLY A 91 6.25 5.35 6.11
CA GLY A 91 7.07 4.43 6.85
C GLY A 91 6.34 3.11 7.04
N ARG A 92 7.05 1.99 6.88
CA ARG A 92 6.47 0.65 7.02
C ARG A 92 7.40 -0.23 7.85
N TYR A 93 6.82 -0.90 8.83
CA TYR A 93 7.51 -1.85 9.68
C TYR A 93 6.87 -3.22 9.63
N TYR A 94 7.65 -4.25 9.27
CA TYR A 94 7.22 -5.64 9.20
C TYR A 94 7.49 -6.36 10.52
N ILE A 95 6.49 -7.05 11.03
CA ILE A 95 6.62 -7.83 12.27
C ILE A 95 7.37 -9.13 11.94
N ASN A 96 8.50 -9.33 12.59
CA ASN A 96 9.33 -10.52 12.44
C ASN A 96 9.19 -11.45 13.65
N ASP A 97 7.97 -11.89 13.95
CA ASP A 97 7.73 -12.88 15.01
C ASP A 97 7.18 -14.17 14.38
N PRO A 98 7.88 -15.31 14.56
CA PRO A 98 7.39 -16.59 14.06
C PRO A 98 6.00 -16.98 14.55
N LYS A 99 5.57 -16.47 15.72
CA LYS A 99 4.25 -16.75 16.31
C LYS A 99 3.13 -15.96 15.62
N THR A 100 3.45 -14.82 15.03
CA THR A 100 2.48 -13.95 14.34
C THR A 100 2.37 -14.25 12.84
N ASN A 101 3.25 -15.10 12.30
CA ASN A 101 3.20 -15.51 10.91
C ASN A 101 2.10 -16.58 10.72
N VAL A 102 0.89 -16.13 10.44
CA VAL A 102 -0.28 -16.99 10.22
C VAL A 102 -0.06 -17.96 9.04
N LEU A 103 0.73 -17.56 8.05
CA LEU A 103 1.11 -18.39 6.89
C LEU A 103 2.62 -18.31 6.65
N LYS A 104 3.23 -19.40 6.15
CA LYS A 104 4.67 -19.46 5.83
C LYS A 104 5.15 -18.33 4.93
N HIS A 105 4.27 -17.82 4.06
CA HIS A 105 4.55 -16.77 3.08
C HIS A 105 3.93 -15.42 3.43
N GLY A 106 3.40 -15.27 4.64
CA GLY A 106 2.74 -14.06 5.10
C GLY A 106 3.58 -13.24 6.06
N ARG A 107 3.39 -11.91 6.05
CA ARG A 107 3.97 -10.97 7.01
C ARG A 107 2.96 -9.91 7.40
N LEU A 108 2.81 -9.72 8.69
CA LEU A 108 2.11 -8.57 9.24
C LEU A 108 3.03 -7.35 9.17
N PHE A 109 2.45 -6.20 8.88
CA PHE A 109 3.16 -4.93 8.92
C PHE A 109 2.28 -3.82 9.48
N PHE A 110 2.92 -2.74 9.93
CA PHE A 110 2.29 -1.46 10.19
C PHE A 110 2.81 -0.44 9.18
N GLU A 111 1.91 0.35 8.62
CA GLU A 111 2.25 1.47 7.74
C GLU A 111 1.74 2.76 8.36
N GLY A 112 2.58 3.79 8.33
CA GLY A 112 2.20 5.16 8.64
C GLY A 112 2.60 6.08 7.49
N ASN A 113 1.83 7.14 7.27
CA ASN A 113 2.14 8.16 6.28
C ASN A 113 1.86 9.56 6.80
N VAL A 114 2.57 10.53 6.25
CA VAL A 114 2.34 11.95 6.44
C VAL A 114 2.60 12.67 5.13
N GLY A 115 1.72 13.62 4.76
CA GLY A 115 1.85 14.32 3.50
C GLY A 115 0.89 15.48 3.35
N ILE A 116 0.90 16.10 2.20
CA ILE A 116 -0.13 17.05 1.78
C ILE A 116 -1.19 16.27 1.03
N GLU A 117 -2.39 16.30 1.55
CA GLU A 117 -3.55 15.60 0.99
C GLU A 117 -4.72 16.57 0.83
N GLY A 118 -5.59 16.28 -0.12
CA GLY A 118 -6.76 17.09 -0.31
C GLY A 118 -7.91 16.33 -0.95
N ILE A 119 -9.11 16.87 -0.71
CA ILE A 119 -10.38 16.40 -1.26
C ILE A 119 -11.00 17.59 -1.98
N SER A 120 -11.31 17.42 -3.26
CA SER A 120 -12.02 18.40 -4.08
C SER A 120 -13.37 17.83 -4.50
N VAL A 121 -14.44 18.51 -4.16
CA VAL A 121 -15.82 18.13 -4.50
C VAL A 121 -16.35 19.08 -5.53
N SER A 122 -16.80 18.59 -6.68
CA SER A 122 -17.39 19.39 -7.75
C SER A 122 -18.68 20.07 -7.24
N GLY A 123 -18.68 21.41 -7.25
CA GLY A 123 -19.77 22.22 -6.71
C GLY A 123 -19.84 22.29 -5.17
N GLY A 124 -18.82 21.80 -4.47
CA GLY A 124 -18.72 21.79 -3.02
C GLY A 124 -17.44 22.42 -2.47
N ALA A 125 -17.20 22.20 -1.18
CA ALA A 125 -16.01 22.68 -0.50
C ALA A 125 -14.77 21.85 -0.86
N ASN A 126 -13.64 22.50 -1.03
CA ASN A 126 -12.34 21.86 -1.20
C ASN A 126 -11.57 21.93 0.13
N THR A 127 -10.98 20.81 0.51
CA THR A 127 -10.12 20.72 1.69
C THR A 127 -8.74 20.28 1.26
N THR A 128 -7.72 21.07 1.58
CA THR A 128 -6.31 20.69 1.44
C THR A 128 -5.65 20.88 2.79
N GLY A 129 -4.84 19.93 3.20
CA GLY A 129 -4.25 19.98 4.53
C GLY A 129 -3.12 18.98 4.73
N LEU A 130 -2.71 18.86 5.98
CA LEU A 130 -1.79 17.83 6.43
C LEU A 130 -2.57 16.52 6.58
N GLY A 131 -2.23 15.54 5.76
CA GLY A 131 -2.73 14.17 5.86
C GLY A 131 -1.82 13.34 6.77
N ILE A 132 -2.43 12.58 7.67
CA ILE A 132 -1.74 11.60 8.53
C ILE A 132 -2.53 10.31 8.48
N GLY A 133 -1.84 9.20 8.22
CA GLY A 133 -2.45 7.88 8.20
C GLY A 133 -1.64 6.85 8.97
N ILE A 134 -2.33 5.88 9.56
CA ILE A 134 -1.70 4.74 10.22
C ILE A 134 -2.61 3.52 10.16
N GLY A 135 -2.01 2.33 9.99
CA GLY A 135 -2.79 1.10 10.02
C GLY A 135 -1.97 -0.17 9.91
N PRO A 136 -2.56 -1.30 10.34
CA PRO A 136 -2.01 -2.63 10.14
C PRO A 136 -2.30 -3.13 8.73
N GLY A 137 -1.38 -3.94 8.20
CA GLY A 137 -1.53 -4.63 6.95
C GLY A 137 -0.97 -6.04 7.00
N TYR A 138 -1.30 -6.80 5.98
CA TYR A 138 -0.82 -8.16 5.79
C TYR A 138 -0.36 -8.35 4.36
N ALA A 139 0.89 -8.75 4.20
CA ALA A 139 1.51 -9.06 2.92
C ALA A 139 1.61 -10.58 2.76
N TYR A 140 1.07 -11.11 1.66
CA TYR A 140 1.21 -12.51 1.26
C TYR A 140 2.10 -12.60 0.02
N PHE A 141 3.25 -13.23 0.15
CA PHE A 141 4.22 -13.37 -0.93
C PHE A 141 3.86 -14.52 -1.87
N ILE A 142 3.38 -14.18 -3.08
CA ILE A 142 3.09 -15.15 -4.15
C ILE A 142 4.40 -15.67 -4.73
N THR A 143 5.37 -14.79 -4.88
CA THR A 143 6.73 -15.12 -5.30
C THR A 143 7.72 -14.48 -4.32
N PRO A 144 9.00 -14.85 -4.38
CA PRO A 144 9.99 -14.17 -3.59
C PRO A 144 10.02 -12.64 -3.76
N ASN A 145 9.56 -12.09 -4.85
CA ASN A 145 9.64 -10.66 -5.19
C ASN A 145 8.29 -9.97 -5.30
N ILE A 146 7.17 -10.70 -5.22
CA ILE A 146 5.84 -10.13 -5.39
C ILE A 146 4.96 -10.53 -4.23
N GLY A 147 4.43 -9.54 -3.52
CA GLY A 147 3.45 -9.70 -2.46
C GLY A 147 2.09 -9.10 -2.84
N LEU A 148 1.02 -9.83 -2.55
CA LEU A 148 -0.32 -9.27 -2.44
C LEU A 148 -0.49 -8.73 -1.02
N GLU A 149 -1.12 -7.56 -0.90
CA GLU A 149 -1.28 -6.90 0.38
C GLU A 149 -2.71 -6.49 0.64
N THR A 150 -3.08 -6.53 1.90
CA THR A 150 -4.25 -5.85 2.43
C THR A 150 -3.80 -4.88 3.50
N LEU A 151 -4.35 -3.67 3.51
CA LEU A 151 -4.01 -2.62 4.45
C LEU A 151 -5.29 -1.96 4.96
N LEU A 152 -5.53 -2.05 6.26
CA LEU A 152 -6.59 -1.31 6.93
C LEU A 152 -5.97 -0.07 7.56
N LYS A 153 -6.24 1.11 6.98
CA LYS A 153 -5.60 2.36 7.37
C LYS A 153 -6.62 3.41 7.80
N TYR A 154 -6.42 3.98 8.98
CA TYR A 154 -7.10 5.17 9.41
C TYR A 154 -6.33 6.39 8.88
N ASN A 155 -7.01 7.25 8.15
CA ASN A 155 -6.47 8.51 7.63
C ASN A 155 -7.22 9.68 8.21
N GLY A 156 -6.50 10.74 8.52
CA GLY A 156 -7.05 12.03 8.92
C GLY A 156 -6.39 13.15 8.14
N ILE A 157 -7.17 14.14 7.71
CA ILE A 157 -6.68 15.36 7.09
C ILE A 157 -7.02 16.53 8.00
N VAL A 158 -6.01 17.29 8.42
CA VAL A 158 -6.14 18.55 9.12
C VAL A 158 -6.03 19.65 8.07
N GLY A 159 -7.17 20.27 7.72
CA GLY A 159 -7.24 21.29 6.68
C GLY A 159 -6.50 22.58 7.02
N PHE A 160 -5.91 23.22 6.01
CA PHE A 160 -5.26 24.53 6.16
C PHE A 160 -6.26 25.71 6.06
N GLY A 161 -7.58 25.42 5.99
CA GLY A 161 -8.64 26.41 5.83
C GLY A 161 -9.80 26.22 6.80
N SER A 162 -11.00 26.58 6.37
CA SER A 162 -12.24 26.53 7.19
C SER A 162 -12.73 25.14 7.56
N GLN A 163 -12.32 24.09 6.84
CA GLN A 163 -12.63 22.68 7.13
C GLN A 163 -11.53 22.11 8.01
N ALA A 164 -11.81 22.01 9.30
CA ALA A 164 -10.76 21.71 10.29
C ALA A 164 -10.27 20.26 10.27
N TYR A 165 -11.14 19.28 10.00
CA TYR A 165 -10.78 17.86 10.11
C TYR A 165 -11.67 16.93 9.30
N THR A 166 -11.07 15.98 8.63
CA THR A 166 -11.77 14.86 7.96
C THR A 166 -11.08 13.57 8.33
N SER A 167 -11.84 12.52 8.62
CA SER A 167 -11.28 11.20 8.91
C SER A 167 -11.97 10.10 8.15
N SER A 168 -11.23 9.06 7.80
CA SER A 168 -11.74 7.89 7.11
C SER A 168 -11.00 6.63 7.51
N LEU A 169 -11.68 5.50 7.43
CA LEU A 169 -11.10 4.18 7.54
C LEU A 169 -11.09 3.54 6.15
N ASN A 170 -9.90 3.23 5.66
CA ASN A 170 -9.70 2.73 4.31
C ASN A 170 -9.21 1.28 4.34
N LEU A 171 -9.85 0.40 3.58
CA LEU A 171 -9.34 -0.94 3.29
C LEU A 171 -8.74 -0.93 1.90
N GLY A 172 -7.41 -1.09 1.84
CA GLY A 172 -6.65 -1.19 0.62
C GLY A 172 -6.34 -2.64 0.27
N VAL A 173 -6.36 -2.96 -1.02
CA VAL A 173 -5.85 -4.21 -1.58
C VAL A 173 -4.93 -3.83 -2.73
N GLY A 174 -3.74 -4.37 -2.74
CA GLY A 174 -2.74 -4.04 -3.75
C GLY A 174 -1.68 -5.10 -3.92
N PHE A 175 -0.70 -4.78 -4.73
CA PHE A 175 0.48 -5.62 -4.87
C PHE A 175 1.76 -4.79 -4.78
N GLN A 176 2.81 -5.43 -4.28
CA GLN A 176 4.11 -4.80 -4.12
C GLN A 176 5.19 -5.70 -4.74
N ILE A 177 6.13 -5.05 -5.40
CA ILE A 177 7.34 -5.69 -5.94
C ILE A 177 8.50 -5.34 -5.02
N TYR A 178 9.19 -6.36 -4.54
CA TYR A 178 10.36 -6.23 -3.68
C TYR A 178 11.60 -6.49 -4.52
N LEU A 179 12.36 -5.46 -4.81
CA LEU A 179 13.58 -5.52 -5.62
C LEU A 179 14.80 -5.62 -4.70
N SER A 180 15.66 -6.59 -4.97
CA SER A 180 16.98 -6.60 -4.30
C SER A 180 17.83 -5.42 -4.79
N ASN A 181 18.70 -4.89 -3.94
CA ASN A 181 19.56 -3.75 -4.27
C ASN A 181 20.34 -3.96 -5.59
N ARG A 182 20.84 -5.18 -5.85
CA ARG A 182 21.53 -5.51 -7.13
C ARG A 182 20.60 -5.31 -8.34
N LYS A 183 19.35 -5.78 -8.28
CA LYS A 183 18.39 -5.63 -9.37
C LYS A 183 17.96 -4.18 -9.55
N ALA A 184 17.75 -3.44 -8.47
CA ALA A 184 17.43 -2.03 -8.54
C ALA A 184 18.52 -1.21 -9.23
N GLN A 185 19.78 -1.45 -8.90
CA GLN A 185 20.93 -0.79 -9.55
C GLN A 185 21.07 -1.16 -11.03
N THR A 186 20.82 -2.40 -11.41
CA THR A 186 20.84 -2.83 -12.81
C THR A 186 19.80 -2.07 -13.64
N LEU A 187 18.56 -1.98 -13.15
CA LEU A 187 17.50 -1.24 -13.83
C LEU A 187 17.81 0.26 -13.99
N ILE A 188 18.40 0.89 -12.96
CA ILE A 188 18.80 2.29 -13.03
C ILE A 188 19.90 2.51 -14.07
N ASN A 189 20.83 1.57 -14.20
CA ASN A 189 21.93 1.65 -15.16
C ASN A 189 21.50 1.36 -16.60
N GLU A 190 20.43 0.59 -16.82
CA GLU A 190 19.85 0.33 -18.14
C GLU A 190 19.04 1.52 -18.70
N VAL A 191 18.56 2.40 -17.82
CA VAL A 191 17.78 3.61 -18.21
C VAL A 191 18.67 4.82 -18.46
N LYS A 192 19.95 4.77 -18.15
CA LYS A 192 20.96 5.80 -18.46
C LYS A 192 21.63 5.56 -19.82
#